data_2b3e9407e2b615ff0bd6365defb1a67b
#
_entry.id   2b3e9407e2b615ff0bd6365defb1a67b
#
_cell.length_a   1.000
_cell.length_b   1.000
_cell.length_c   1.000
_cell.angle_alpha   90.00
_cell.angle_beta   90.00
_cell.angle_gamma   90.00
#
_symmetry.space_group_name_H-M   'P 1'
#
loop_
_entity.id
_entity.type
_entity.pdbx_description
1 polymer ?
#
loop_
_entity_poly.entity_id
_entity_poly.type
_entity_poly.pdbx_seq_one_letter_code
_entity_poly.pdbx_strand_id
1 'polypeptide(L)'
;QGEVAIENPSPLDPAQIALRFVEGPLRVQLIRVCAAAILLDRQRDLGRINRLELLAAELGVDEPAIGDLRRWVRHQHLRLRRNLIPRLWAADELRLRASEEGWAKVMWVAFSALILGIRENAEVLAHYRPLAALPSDTLGGALVSQLHGSGFALPGERGSPDDWMVRHDIVHVLAGLGTDPRSEVEAGSFMAGCRQRDGFALLVFVLLQFHCGVRVTP
;
A
#
# COMPACT_ATOMS: atom_id res chain seq x y z
N GLN A 1 -11.75 8.66 31.46
CA GLN A 1 -10.82 8.82 30.33
C GLN A 1 -10.40 10.28 30.35
N GLY A 2 -9.20 10.59 30.88
CA GLY A 2 -8.67 11.95 30.93
C GLY A 2 -8.16 12.33 29.54
N GLU A 3 -8.76 13.35 28.95
CA GLU A 3 -8.22 14.04 27.78
C GLU A 3 -6.90 14.68 28.21
N VAL A 4 -5.78 14.17 27.73
CA VAL A 4 -4.49 14.83 27.89
C VAL A 4 -4.54 16.05 26.96
N ALA A 5 -4.73 17.24 27.53
CA ALA A 5 -4.58 18.48 26.81
C ALA A 5 -3.13 18.55 26.31
N ILE A 6 -2.95 18.32 25.02
CA ILE A 6 -1.66 18.56 24.36
C ILE A 6 -1.52 20.08 24.28
N GLU A 7 -0.79 20.67 25.24
CA GLU A 7 -0.35 22.05 25.12
C GLU A 7 0.36 22.20 23.76
N ASN A 8 0.05 23.29 23.04
CA ASN A 8 0.68 23.59 21.76
C ASN A 8 2.20 23.64 21.95
N PRO A 9 2.96 22.61 21.60
CA PRO A 9 4.38 22.61 21.85
C PRO A 9 5.06 23.67 21.01
N SER A 10 6.00 24.38 21.60
CA SER A 10 6.87 25.29 20.83
C SER A 10 7.49 24.53 19.65
N PRO A 11 7.59 25.14 18.46
CA PRO A 11 8.24 24.51 17.33
C PRO A 11 9.64 24.03 17.71
N LEU A 12 9.89 22.73 17.56
CA LEU A 12 11.22 22.18 17.81
C LEU A 12 12.16 22.59 16.68
N ASP A 13 13.35 23.05 17.06
CA ASP A 13 14.43 23.33 16.12
C ASP A 13 14.93 22.01 15.50
N PRO A 14 14.95 21.87 14.16
CA PRO A 14 15.48 20.70 13.48
C PRO A 14 16.88 20.27 13.93
N ALA A 15 17.77 21.23 14.22
CA ALA A 15 19.12 20.96 14.71
C ALA A 15 19.10 20.27 16.08
N GLN A 16 18.23 20.69 16.99
CA GLN A 16 18.05 20.04 18.29
C GLN A 16 17.49 18.61 18.16
N ILE A 17 16.61 18.38 17.18
CA ILE A 17 16.11 17.04 16.87
C ILE A 17 17.26 16.16 16.37
N ALA A 18 18.10 16.67 15.45
CA ALA A 18 19.24 15.94 14.90
C ALA A 18 20.24 15.47 15.99
N LEU A 19 20.43 16.26 17.03
CA LEU A 19 21.27 15.88 18.18
C LEU A 19 20.70 14.72 19.00
N ARG A 20 19.38 14.56 19.04
CA ARG A 20 18.70 13.49 19.81
C ARG A 20 18.60 12.18 19.01
N PHE A 21 18.50 12.26 17.70
CA PHE A 21 18.39 11.10 16.81
C PHE A 21 19.76 10.85 16.15
N VAL A 22 20.63 10.11 16.82
CA VAL A 22 21.99 9.84 16.35
C VAL A 22 22.02 8.71 15.33
N GLU A 23 21.19 7.68 15.51
CA GLU A 23 21.18 6.48 14.67
C GLU A 23 20.44 6.71 13.35
N GLY A 24 21.08 6.36 12.23
CA GLY A 24 20.48 6.51 10.89
C GLY A 24 19.11 5.87 10.71
N PRO A 25 18.88 4.63 11.16
CA PRO A 25 17.55 4.00 11.09
C PRO A 25 16.46 4.77 11.85
N LEU A 26 16.75 5.31 13.02
CA LEU A 26 15.80 6.11 13.80
C LEU A 26 15.46 7.44 13.12
N ARG A 27 16.43 8.06 12.44
CA ARG A 27 16.23 9.28 11.63
C ARG A 27 15.24 9.02 10.50
N VAL A 28 15.42 7.91 9.77
CA VAL A 28 14.52 7.50 8.70
C VAL A 28 13.11 7.22 9.25
N GLN A 29 13.00 6.51 10.38
CA GLN A 29 11.71 6.24 11.01
C GLN A 29 11.01 7.52 11.44
N LEU A 30 11.72 8.49 12.02
CA LEU A 30 11.15 9.78 12.40
C LEU A 30 10.53 10.50 11.19
N ILE A 31 11.28 10.59 10.09
CA ILE A 31 10.79 11.23 8.85
C ILE A 31 9.55 10.48 8.32
N ARG A 32 9.54 9.15 8.34
CA ARG A 32 8.40 8.34 7.91
C ARG A 32 7.17 8.53 8.79
N VAL A 33 7.33 8.60 10.11
CA VAL A 33 6.24 8.90 11.03
C VAL A 33 5.66 10.29 10.77
N CYS A 34 6.50 11.30 10.59
CA CYS A 34 6.03 12.64 10.24
C CYS A 34 5.29 12.68 8.89
N ALA A 35 5.79 11.95 7.89
CA ALA A 35 5.14 11.83 6.59
C ALA A 35 3.77 11.15 6.69
N ALA A 36 3.68 10.06 7.47
CA ALA A 36 2.41 9.38 7.72
C ALA A 36 1.41 10.29 8.47
N ALA A 37 1.87 11.04 9.48
CA ALA A 37 1.03 11.99 10.20
C ALA A 37 0.43 13.08 9.29
N ILE A 38 1.20 13.57 8.32
CA ILE A 38 0.70 14.54 7.32
C ILE A 38 -0.41 13.91 6.47
N LEU A 39 -0.28 12.64 6.07
CA LEU A 39 -1.32 11.93 5.31
C LEU A 39 -2.57 11.68 6.15
N LEU A 40 -2.40 11.30 7.42
CA LEU A 40 -3.51 11.03 8.33
C LEU A 40 -4.35 12.28 8.61
N ASP A 41 -3.74 13.47 8.68
CA ASP A 41 -4.45 14.73 8.85
C ASP A 41 -5.22 15.18 7.58
N ARG A 42 -4.97 14.56 6.43
CA ARG A 42 -5.62 14.85 5.13
C ARG A 42 -5.46 16.30 4.63
N GLN A 43 -4.79 17.18 5.36
CA GLN A 43 -4.60 18.55 4.96
C GLN A 43 -3.48 18.65 3.92
N ARG A 44 -3.83 19.23 2.76
CA ARG A 44 -2.89 19.47 1.67
C ARG A 44 -2.14 20.79 1.89
N ASP A 45 -1.17 20.76 2.80
CA ASP A 45 -0.37 21.93 3.17
C ASP A 45 1.08 21.78 2.71
N LEU A 46 1.49 22.58 1.73
CA LEU A 46 2.87 22.64 1.26
C LEU A 46 3.85 23.11 2.34
N GLY A 47 3.41 23.93 3.28
CA GLY A 47 4.24 24.39 4.39
C GLY A 47 4.70 23.23 5.28
N ARG A 48 3.80 22.27 5.53
CA ARG A 48 4.15 21.04 6.28
C ARG A 48 5.16 20.19 5.52
N ILE A 49 4.98 20.03 4.21
CA ILE A 49 5.92 19.28 3.38
C ILE A 49 7.29 19.95 3.37
N ASN A 50 7.33 21.28 3.24
CA ASN A 50 8.61 22.02 3.26
C ASN A 50 9.32 21.88 4.62
N ARG A 51 8.58 21.93 5.74
CA ARG A 51 9.17 21.70 7.07
C ARG A 51 9.71 20.29 7.22
N LEU A 52 8.98 19.28 6.72
CA LEU A 52 9.44 17.89 6.71
C LEU A 52 10.72 17.72 5.88
N GLU A 53 10.79 18.38 4.74
CA GLU A 53 11.96 18.34 3.86
C GLU A 53 13.18 18.99 4.51
N LEU A 54 13.02 20.13 5.19
CA LEU A 54 14.08 20.78 5.96
C LEU A 54 14.57 19.87 7.09
N LEU A 55 13.65 19.22 7.82
CA LEU A 55 14.01 18.26 8.86
C LEU A 55 14.77 17.06 8.27
N ALA A 56 14.33 16.53 7.14
CA ALA A 56 14.99 15.42 6.47
C ALA A 56 16.42 15.79 6.03
N ALA A 57 16.57 17.00 5.47
CA ALA A 57 17.88 17.53 5.08
C ALA A 57 18.82 17.67 6.28
N GLU A 58 18.35 18.21 7.39
CA GLU A 58 19.15 18.36 8.62
C GLU A 58 19.57 17.01 9.22
N LEU A 59 18.68 16.00 9.12
CA LEU A 59 18.95 14.64 9.56
C LEU A 59 19.80 13.83 8.57
N GLY A 60 20.07 14.37 7.36
CA GLY A 60 20.74 13.64 6.28
C GLY A 60 19.96 12.46 5.74
N VAL A 61 18.60 12.55 5.74
CA VAL A 61 17.69 11.49 5.29
C VAL A 61 17.14 11.81 3.91
N ASP A 62 17.36 10.91 2.96
CA ASP A 62 16.69 10.91 1.66
C ASP A 62 15.50 9.92 1.70
N GLU A 63 14.27 10.45 1.84
CA GLU A 63 13.03 9.64 1.86
C GLU A 63 12.16 10.02 0.66
N PRO A 64 12.03 9.12 -0.32
CA PRO A 64 11.27 9.37 -1.55
C PRO A 64 9.80 9.74 -1.33
N ALA A 65 9.22 9.32 -0.20
CA ALA A 65 7.84 9.63 0.15
C ALA A 65 7.59 11.15 0.29
N ILE A 66 8.59 11.94 0.67
CA ILE A 66 8.45 13.41 0.74
C ILE A 66 8.08 13.97 -0.65
N GLY A 67 8.75 13.46 -1.69
CA GLY A 67 8.42 13.81 -3.07
C GLY A 67 7.01 13.37 -3.48
N ASP A 68 6.53 12.22 -2.98
CA ASP A 68 5.18 11.73 -3.24
C ASP A 68 4.12 12.61 -2.56
N LEU A 69 4.34 12.99 -1.29
CA LEU A 69 3.48 13.93 -0.58
C LEU A 69 3.41 15.28 -1.30
N ARG A 70 4.54 15.80 -1.78
CA ARG A 70 4.58 17.04 -2.55
C ARG A 70 3.76 16.96 -3.83
N ARG A 71 3.84 15.84 -4.56
CA ARG A 71 3.02 15.58 -5.76
C ARG A 71 1.54 15.48 -5.43
N TRP A 72 1.19 14.81 -4.32
CA TRP A 72 -0.18 14.73 -3.81
C TRP A 72 -0.76 16.10 -3.51
N VAL A 73 -0.06 16.92 -2.72
CA VAL A 73 -0.51 18.27 -2.36
C VAL A 73 -0.68 19.16 -3.60
N ARG A 74 0.19 19.00 -4.62
CA ARG A 74 0.13 19.74 -5.89
C ARG A 74 -0.83 19.15 -6.92
N HIS A 75 -1.64 18.15 -6.57
CA HIS A 75 -2.55 17.45 -7.48
C HIS A 75 -1.87 16.84 -8.72
N GLN A 76 -0.59 16.50 -8.64
CA GLN A 76 0.19 15.91 -9.73
C GLN A 76 0.01 14.38 -9.78
N HIS A 77 -1.24 13.90 -9.90
CA HIS A 77 -1.59 12.48 -9.77
C HIS A 77 -0.84 11.56 -10.75
N LEU A 78 -0.66 11.95 -12.01
CA LEU A 78 0.09 11.15 -12.98
C LEU A 78 1.56 10.97 -12.60
N ARG A 79 2.21 12.03 -12.12
CA ARG A 79 3.60 11.97 -11.66
C ARG A 79 3.72 11.17 -10.36
N LEU A 80 2.74 11.30 -9.46
CA LEU A 80 2.65 10.51 -8.24
C LEU A 80 2.59 9.01 -8.58
N ARG A 81 1.68 8.60 -9.46
CA ARG A 81 1.54 7.21 -9.94
C ARG A 81 2.83 6.68 -10.53
N ARG A 82 3.44 7.42 -11.48
CA ARG A 82 4.71 7.03 -12.12
C ARG A 82 5.84 6.79 -11.13
N ASN A 83 5.86 7.50 -10.00
CA ASN A 83 6.90 7.39 -9.00
C ASN A 83 6.59 6.33 -7.94
N LEU A 84 5.33 6.20 -7.53
CA LEU A 84 4.92 5.34 -6.43
C LEU A 84 4.72 3.88 -6.89
N ILE A 85 3.99 3.65 -7.99
CA ILE A 85 3.64 2.29 -8.46
C ILE A 85 4.86 1.38 -8.66
N PRO A 86 5.98 1.83 -9.26
CA PRO A 86 7.16 0.97 -9.44
C PRO A 86 7.83 0.52 -8.14
N ARG A 87 7.50 1.13 -7.01
CA ARG A 87 8.01 0.80 -5.67
C ARG A 87 7.06 -0.11 -4.89
N LEU A 88 5.87 -0.36 -5.42
CA LEU A 88 4.92 -1.29 -4.81
C LEU A 88 5.30 -2.75 -5.12
N TRP A 89 4.89 -3.65 -4.25
CA TRP A 89 5.13 -5.08 -4.37
C TRP A 89 4.61 -5.68 -5.70
N ALA A 90 3.51 -5.16 -6.25
CA ALA A 90 3.00 -5.57 -7.55
C ALA A 90 4.03 -5.40 -8.67
N ALA A 91 4.88 -4.36 -8.60
CA ALA A 91 5.92 -4.15 -9.58
C ALA A 91 7.06 -5.19 -9.47
N ASP A 92 7.37 -5.64 -8.25
CA ASP A 92 8.37 -6.70 -8.05
C ASP A 92 7.85 -8.05 -8.56
N GLU A 93 6.58 -8.36 -8.32
CA GLU A 93 5.92 -9.56 -8.85
C GLU A 93 5.88 -9.54 -10.39
N LEU A 94 5.51 -8.40 -10.98
CA LEU A 94 5.51 -8.23 -12.43
C LEU A 94 6.92 -8.38 -13.04
N ARG A 95 7.96 -7.88 -12.38
CA ARG A 95 9.36 -8.06 -12.82
C ARG A 95 9.80 -9.51 -12.72
N LEU A 96 9.43 -10.21 -11.64
CA LEU A 96 9.72 -11.63 -11.48
C LEU A 96 9.08 -12.45 -12.59
N ARG A 97 7.79 -12.30 -12.82
CA ARG A 97 7.08 -12.95 -13.94
C ARG A 97 7.65 -12.60 -15.30
N ALA A 98 8.04 -11.34 -15.49
CA ALA A 98 8.67 -10.92 -16.74
C ALA A 98 10.04 -11.55 -16.98
N SER A 99 10.79 -11.87 -15.90
CA SER A 99 12.06 -12.60 -16.02
C SER A 99 11.85 -14.07 -16.35
N GLU A 100 10.73 -14.68 -15.92
CA GLU A 100 10.40 -16.07 -16.17
C GLU A 100 9.66 -16.30 -17.50
N GLU A 101 8.70 -15.46 -17.80
CA GLU A 101 7.75 -15.65 -18.92
C GLU A 101 7.96 -14.68 -20.09
N GLY A 102 8.79 -13.66 -19.89
CA GLY A 102 9.03 -12.58 -20.86
C GLY A 102 8.04 -11.42 -20.78
N TRP A 103 8.54 -10.19 -20.97
CA TRP A 103 7.75 -8.96 -20.89
C TRP A 103 6.55 -8.92 -21.83
N ALA A 104 6.66 -9.49 -23.03
CA ALA A 104 5.56 -9.50 -24.00
C ALA A 104 4.34 -10.26 -23.46
N LYS A 105 4.55 -11.41 -22.81
CA LYS A 105 3.47 -12.21 -22.21
C LYS A 105 2.86 -11.50 -21.00
N VAL A 106 3.70 -10.97 -20.11
CA VAL A 106 3.22 -10.24 -18.91
C VAL A 106 2.40 -9.00 -19.32
N MET A 107 2.90 -8.22 -20.29
CA MET A 107 2.17 -7.05 -20.80
C MET A 107 0.86 -7.44 -21.49
N TRP A 108 0.85 -8.54 -22.23
CA TRP A 108 -0.38 -9.06 -22.85
C TRP A 108 -1.40 -9.50 -21.81
N VAL A 109 -0.97 -10.21 -20.76
CA VAL A 109 -1.84 -10.64 -19.65
C VAL A 109 -2.39 -9.42 -18.91
N ALA A 110 -1.54 -8.46 -18.54
CA ALA A 110 -1.94 -7.23 -17.86
C ALA A 110 -2.90 -6.40 -18.73
N PHE A 111 -2.64 -6.27 -20.03
CA PHE A 111 -3.50 -5.55 -20.97
C PHE A 111 -4.84 -6.25 -21.15
N SER A 112 -4.84 -7.58 -21.32
CA SER A 112 -6.08 -8.36 -21.49
C SER A 112 -6.94 -8.36 -20.24
N ALA A 113 -6.35 -8.40 -19.04
CA ALA A 113 -7.07 -8.29 -17.78
C ALA A 113 -7.68 -6.89 -17.57
N LEU A 114 -6.91 -5.83 -17.92
CA LEU A 114 -7.31 -4.44 -17.71
C LEU A 114 -8.37 -3.96 -18.70
N ILE A 115 -8.26 -4.32 -19.98
CA ILE A 115 -9.13 -3.81 -21.06
C ILE A 115 -10.28 -4.75 -21.38
N LEU A 116 -10.06 -6.06 -21.32
CA LEU A 116 -11.05 -7.01 -21.74
C LEU A 116 -11.89 -7.58 -20.59
N GLY A 117 -11.39 -7.56 -19.33
CA GLY A 117 -12.13 -8.10 -18.17
C GLY A 117 -12.67 -9.54 -18.39
N ILE A 118 -12.17 -10.21 -19.44
CA ILE A 118 -12.87 -11.30 -20.14
C ILE A 118 -12.18 -12.64 -19.88
N ARG A 119 -10.95 -12.63 -19.34
CA ARG A 119 -10.16 -13.85 -19.35
C ARG A 119 -10.42 -14.69 -18.10
N GLU A 120 -11.14 -15.78 -18.33
CA GLU A 120 -11.15 -16.90 -17.42
C GLU A 120 -9.82 -17.67 -17.55
N ASN A 121 -9.19 -17.99 -16.42
CA ASN A 121 -8.00 -18.85 -16.37
C ASN A 121 -8.40 -20.16 -15.70
N ALA A 122 -8.76 -21.15 -16.52
CA ALA A 122 -9.23 -22.44 -16.04
C ALA A 122 -8.19 -23.19 -15.20
N GLU A 123 -6.91 -22.99 -15.45
CA GLU A 123 -5.82 -23.62 -14.70
C GLU A 123 -5.74 -23.04 -13.28
N VAL A 124 -5.75 -21.71 -13.14
CA VAL A 124 -5.79 -21.03 -11.84
C VAL A 124 -7.08 -21.39 -11.10
N LEU A 125 -8.22 -21.31 -11.79
CA LEU A 125 -9.53 -21.63 -11.18
C LEU A 125 -9.61 -23.06 -10.67
N ALA A 126 -8.97 -24.02 -11.34
CA ALA A 126 -8.92 -25.41 -10.91
C ALA A 126 -8.26 -25.59 -9.54
N HIS A 127 -7.32 -24.68 -9.15
CA HIS A 127 -6.69 -24.69 -7.82
C HIS A 127 -7.60 -24.10 -6.74
N TYR A 128 -8.39 -23.08 -7.06
CA TYR A 128 -9.21 -22.36 -6.06
C TYR A 128 -10.64 -22.93 -5.90
N ARG A 129 -11.23 -23.46 -6.96
CA ARG A 129 -12.59 -24.03 -6.93
C ARG A 129 -12.79 -25.10 -5.86
N PRO A 130 -11.87 -26.08 -5.64
CA PRO A 130 -12.03 -27.08 -4.59
C PRO A 130 -12.05 -26.50 -3.18
N LEU A 131 -11.48 -25.32 -2.95
CA LEU A 131 -11.45 -24.67 -1.63
C LEU A 131 -12.87 -24.30 -1.15
N ALA A 132 -13.81 -24.12 -2.07
CA ALA A 132 -15.22 -23.84 -1.73
C ALA A 132 -15.92 -25.01 -1.00
N ALA A 133 -15.40 -26.23 -1.12
CA ALA A 133 -15.92 -27.40 -0.41
C ALA A 133 -15.28 -27.59 0.98
N LEU A 134 -14.28 -26.79 1.33
CA LEU A 134 -13.61 -26.88 2.63
C LEU A 134 -14.46 -26.21 3.73
N PRO A 135 -14.39 -26.68 4.98
CA PRO A 135 -15.01 -26.03 6.12
C PRO A 135 -14.54 -24.57 6.27
N SER A 136 -15.43 -23.69 6.70
CA SER A 136 -15.17 -22.24 6.84
C SER A 136 -14.13 -21.90 7.95
N ASP A 137 -13.81 -22.83 8.82
CA ASP A 137 -12.77 -22.74 9.84
C ASP A 137 -11.37 -23.10 9.30
N THR A 138 -11.28 -23.52 8.05
CA THR A 138 -9.99 -23.68 7.32
C THR A 138 -9.63 -22.41 6.57
N LEU A 139 -8.34 -22.17 6.35
CA LEU A 139 -7.87 -20.99 5.61
C LEU A 139 -8.49 -20.92 4.20
N GLY A 140 -8.56 -22.05 3.48
CA GLY A 140 -9.12 -22.11 2.14
C GLY A 140 -10.63 -21.83 2.12
N GLY A 141 -11.38 -22.44 3.02
CA GLY A 141 -12.84 -22.20 3.15
C GLY A 141 -13.15 -20.78 3.58
N ALA A 142 -12.38 -20.22 4.55
CA ALA A 142 -12.52 -18.84 4.99
C ALA A 142 -12.22 -17.84 3.86
N LEU A 143 -11.17 -18.09 3.06
CA LEU A 143 -10.82 -17.25 1.91
C LEU A 143 -11.97 -17.21 0.89
N VAL A 144 -12.49 -18.36 0.49
CA VAL A 144 -13.61 -18.43 -0.46
C VAL A 144 -14.86 -17.76 0.11
N SER A 145 -15.15 -18.00 1.40
CA SER A 145 -16.29 -17.37 2.08
C SER A 145 -16.18 -15.85 2.10
N GLN A 146 -14.99 -15.32 2.35
CA GLN A 146 -14.73 -13.87 2.34
C GLN A 146 -14.86 -13.26 0.95
N LEU A 147 -14.26 -13.90 -0.08
CA LEU A 147 -14.36 -13.43 -1.47
C LEU A 147 -15.82 -13.38 -1.92
N HIS A 148 -16.57 -14.48 -1.76
CA HIS A 148 -17.98 -14.53 -2.12
C HIS A 148 -18.83 -13.56 -1.31
N GLY A 149 -18.61 -13.47 0.00
CA GLY A 149 -19.33 -12.56 0.89
C GLY A 149 -19.12 -11.09 0.55
N SER A 150 -17.98 -10.76 -0.05
CA SER A 150 -17.64 -9.42 -0.53
C SER A 150 -18.01 -9.19 -2.01
N GLY A 151 -18.59 -10.17 -2.68
CA GLY A 151 -18.98 -10.09 -4.10
C GLY A 151 -17.79 -10.19 -5.07
N PHE A 152 -16.67 -10.73 -4.64
CA PHE A 152 -15.50 -10.94 -5.48
C PHE A 152 -15.55 -12.33 -6.14
N ALA A 153 -15.05 -12.39 -7.38
CA ALA A 153 -14.85 -13.64 -8.10
C ALA A 153 -13.62 -14.39 -7.56
N LEU A 154 -13.65 -15.73 -7.66
CA LEU A 154 -12.48 -16.55 -7.34
C LEU A 154 -11.34 -16.29 -8.33
N PRO A 155 -10.07 -16.41 -7.90
CA PRO A 155 -8.94 -16.32 -8.82
C PRO A 155 -9.09 -17.27 -10.00
N GLY A 156 -8.92 -16.74 -11.20
CA GLY A 156 -9.17 -17.46 -12.44
C GLY A 156 -10.59 -17.35 -13.01
N GLU A 157 -11.56 -16.88 -12.26
CA GLU A 157 -12.88 -16.54 -12.79
C GLU A 157 -12.85 -15.23 -13.56
N ARG A 158 -13.86 -15.04 -14.43
CA ARG A 158 -14.03 -13.80 -15.17
C ARG A 158 -14.21 -12.61 -14.23
N GLY A 159 -13.37 -11.60 -14.37
CA GLY A 159 -13.41 -10.39 -13.55
C GLY A 159 -12.64 -10.50 -12.22
N SER A 160 -12.03 -11.67 -11.95
CA SER A 160 -11.14 -11.80 -10.78
C SER A 160 -9.83 -11.04 -11.00
N PRO A 161 -9.23 -10.50 -9.93
CA PRO A 161 -7.84 -10.10 -9.97
C PRO A 161 -6.93 -11.31 -10.18
N ASP A 162 -5.69 -11.04 -10.54
CA ASP A 162 -4.67 -12.08 -10.68
C ASP A 162 -4.42 -12.81 -9.35
N ASP A 163 -4.03 -14.08 -9.39
CA ASP A 163 -3.81 -14.96 -8.23
C ASP A 163 -2.80 -14.44 -7.20
N TRP A 164 -1.87 -13.57 -7.61
CA TRP A 164 -0.93 -12.93 -6.71
C TRP A 164 -1.61 -12.00 -5.67
N MET A 165 -2.82 -11.50 -5.95
CA MET A 165 -3.63 -10.73 -5.01
C MET A 165 -4.13 -11.58 -3.83
N VAL A 166 -4.22 -12.89 -3.97
CA VAL A 166 -4.65 -13.81 -2.90
C VAL A 166 -3.81 -13.65 -1.62
N ARG A 167 -2.53 -13.29 -1.75
CA ARG A 167 -1.69 -13.00 -0.57
C ARG A 167 -2.23 -11.83 0.26
N HIS A 168 -2.78 -10.82 -0.39
CA HIS A 168 -3.45 -9.71 0.27
C HIS A 168 -4.76 -10.17 0.92
N ASP A 169 -5.57 -10.95 0.20
CA ASP A 169 -6.85 -11.45 0.70
C ASP A 169 -6.66 -12.40 1.90
N ILE A 170 -5.59 -13.19 1.90
CA ILE A 170 -5.21 -14.02 3.06
C ILE A 170 -4.92 -13.16 4.30
N VAL A 171 -4.33 -11.98 4.15
CA VAL A 171 -4.12 -11.07 5.30
C VAL A 171 -5.45 -10.64 5.89
N HIS A 172 -6.45 -10.32 5.07
CA HIS A 172 -7.80 -10.02 5.54
C HIS A 172 -8.40 -11.18 6.33
N VAL A 173 -8.32 -12.41 5.79
CA VAL A 173 -8.82 -13.62 6.44
C VAL A 173 -8.14 -13.86 7.79
N LEU A 174 -6.80 -13.83 7.83
CA LEU A 174 -6.04 -14.15 9.04
C LEU A 174 -6.19 -13.10 10.14
N ALA A 175 -6.38 -11.84 9.76
CA ALA A 175 -6.56 -10.73 10.68
C ALA A 175 -8.04 -10.45 11.03
N GLY A 176 -8.98 -11.15 10.41
CA GLY A 176 -10.42 -10.93 10.60
C GLY A 176 -10.87 -9.55 10.10
N LEU A 177 -10.21 -9.03 9.05
CA LEU A 177 -10.48 -7.72 8.47
C LEU A 177 -11.52 -7.84 7.34
N GLY A 178 -12.41 -6.84 7.25
CA GLY A 178 -13.33 -6.69 6.11
C GLY A 178 -12.64 -6.13 4.86
N THR A 179 -13.45 -5.70 3.88
CA THR A 179 -12.99 -5.09 2.62
C THR A 179 -13.37 -3.60 2.52
N ASP A 180 -13.73 -2.99 3.66
CA ASP A 180 -13.97 -1.54 3.74
C ASP A 180 -12.65 -0.76 3.73
N PRO A 181 -12.68 0.57 3.43
CA PRO A 181 -11.47 1.37 3.31
C PRO A 181 -10.56 1.38 4.54
N ARG A 182 -11.12 1.21 5.74
CA ARG A 182 -10.33 1.13 6.97
C ARG A 182 -9.59 -0.19 7.05
N SER A 183 -10.29 -1.29 6.80
CA SER A 183 -9.72 -2.64 6.76
C SER A 183 -8.61 -2.75 5.70
N GLU A 184 -8.77 -2.09 4.54
CA GLU A 184 -7.73 -2.00 3.52
C GLU A 184 -6.46 -1.26 4.01
N VAL A 185 -6.63 -0.18 4.77
CA VAL A 185 -5.49 0.51 5.39
C VAL A 185 -4.81 -0.37 6.45
N GLU A 186 -5.58 -1.08 7.26
CA GLU A 186 -5.06 -1.99 8.29
C GLU A 186 -4.27 -3.15 7.66
N ALA A 187 -4.84 -3.85 6.67
CA ALA A 187 -4.19 -4.93 5.94
C ALA A 187 -2.93 -4.46 5.21
N GLY A 188 -3.03 -3.35 4.48
CA GLY A 188 -1.90 -2.77 3.76
C GLY A 188 -0.80 -2.26 4.68
N SER A 189 -1.13 -1.72 5.87
CA SER A 189 -0.16 -1.31 6.89
C SER A 189 0.58 -2.50 7.48
N PHE A 190 -0.14 -3.60 7.77
CA PHE A 190 0.48 -4.85 8.20
C PHE A 190 1.45 -5.39 7.13
N MET A 191 1.01 -5.46 5.88
CA MET A 191 1.87 -5.90 4.77
C MET A 191 3.09 -4.99 4.59
N ALA A 192 2.93 -3.67 4.76
CA ALA A 192 4.03 -2.71 4.70
C ALA A 192 5.10 -3.00 5.78
N GLY A 193 4.66 -3.34 7.00
CA GLY A 193 5.56 -3.70 8.11
C GLY A 193 6.32 -5.01 7.87
N CYS A 194 5.73 -5.96 7.13
CA CYS A 194 6.37 -7.24 6.79
C CYS A 194 7.38 -7.15 5.64
N ARG A 195 7.44 -6.03 4.91
CA ARG A 195 8.33 -5.88 3.75
C ARG A 195 9.75 -5.49 4.14
N GLN A 196 10.73 -6.17 3.54
CA GLN A 196 12.14 -5.82 3.69
C GLN A 196 12.53 -4.58 2.87
N ARG A 197 11.85 -4.33 1.74
CA ARG A 197 12.11 -3.20 0.85
C ARG A 197 10.84 -2.40 0.60
N ASP A 198 10.97 -1.09 0.55
CA ASP A 198 9.91 -0.14 0.19
C ASP A 198 8.56 -0.34 0.89
N GLY A 199 8.56 -0.95 2.10
CA GLY A 199 7.34 -1.11 2.89
C GLY A 199 6.65 0.22 3.14
N PHE A 200 7.42 1.29 3.36
CA PHE A 200 6.85 2.61 3.56
C PHE A 200 6.16 3.16 2.31
N ALA A 201 6.62 2.82 1.09
CA ALA A 201 5.90 3.17 -0.14
C ALA A 201 4.53 2.50 -0.20
N LEU A 202 4.39 1.26 0.26
CA LEU A 202 3.09 0.59 0.37
C LEU A 202 2.19 1.28 1.38
N LEU A 203 2.71 1.67 2.56
CA LEU A 203 1.94 2.45 3.54
C LEU A 203 1.45 3.78 2.95
N VAL A 204 2.32 4.53 2.26
CA VAL A 204 1.95 5.76 1.57
C VAL A 204 0.86 5.51 0.53
N PHE A 205 0.96 4.41 -0.23
CA PHE A 205 -0.05 4.02 -1.21
C PHE A 205 -1.41 3.79 -0.57
N VAL A 206 -1.51 2.95 0.46
CA VAL A 206 -2.79 2.63 1.10
C VAL A 206 -3.41 3.85 1.78
N LEU A 207 -2.61 4.70 2.42
CA LEU A 207 -3.09 5.95 3.00
C LEU A 207 -3.62 6.91 1.93
N LEU A 208 -2.92 7.08 0.82
CA LEU A 208 -3.38 7.91 -0.29
C LEU A 208 -4.67 7.36 -0.93
N GLN A 209 -4.71 6.06 -1.22
CA GLN A 209 -5.81 5.40 -1.91
C GLN A 209 -7.08 5.37 -1.04
N PHE A 210 -6.98 4.81 0.15
CA PHE A 210 -8.13 4.47 0.96
C PHE A 210 -8.47 5.53 2.03
N HIS A 211 -7.47 6.21 2.58
CA HIS A 211 -7.71 7.25 3.58
C HIS A 211 -7.91 8.64 2.96
N CYS A 212 -7.07 9.04 2.01
CA CYS A 212 -7.17 10.34 1.35
C CYS A 212 -8.08 10.34 0.10
N GLY A 213 -8.60 9.19 -0.33
CA GLY A 213 -9.48 9.05 -1.49
C GLY A 213 -8.81 9.39 -2.83
N VAL A 214 -7.49 9.24 -2.92
CA VAL A 214 -6.72 9.50 -4.14
C VAL A 214 -6.69 8.25 -5.00
N ARG A 215 -7.28 8.28 -6.20
CA ARG A 215 -7.14 7.16 -7.15
C ARG A 215 -5.69 7.05 -7.63
N VAL A 216 -4.91 6.20 -6.98
CA VAL A 216 -3.53 5.89 -7.39
C VAL A 216 -3.50 4.76 -8.42
N THR A 217 -4.43 3.83 -8.34
CA THR A 217 -4.67 2.79 -9.37
C THR A 217 -5.55 3.34 -10.51
N PRO A 218 -5.49 2.73 -11.70
CA PRO A 218 -6.32 3.11 -12.85
C PRO A 218 -7.81 3.10 -12.57
#